data_6b014943cd2bbeb3dc708bd975fa9e12
#
_entry.id   6b014943cd2bbeb3dc708bd975fa9e12
#
_cell.length_a   1.000
_cell.length_b   1.000
_cell.length_c   1.000
_cell.angle_alpha   90.00
_cell.angle_beta   90.00
_cell.angle_gamma   90.00
#
_symmetry.space_group_name_H-M   'P 1'
#
loop_
_entity.id
_entity.type
_entity.pdbx_description
1 polymer ?
#
loop_
_entity_poly.entity_id
_entity_poly.type
_entity_poly.pdbx_seq_one_letter_code
_entity_poly.pdbx_strand_id
1 'polypeptide(L)'
;MNKNLLLFGVMALIIFGVDQALKMLFLEGFRWQGDYFSLILTFNKGVAFSMFAFLQEHLKYVQLALIGGVGIYLAYEKLFFKQHALAIGIIAGAALSNVCDRFVHGGVVDYFFWHYGFEFAVFNFADVAINIGVVLILWASWISSKKQNNQIS
;
A
#
# COMPACT_ATOMS: atom_id res chain seq x y z
N MET A 1 -5.65 -22.91 -12.57
CA MET A 1 -5.01 -21.84 -11.77
C MET A 1 -5.72 -21.73 -10.42
N ASN A 2 -5.01 -21.67 -9.32
CA ASN A 2 -5.60 -21.57 -7.97
C ASN A 2 -6.41 -20.25 -7.86
N LYS A 3 -7.71 -20.33 -7.49
CA LYS A 3 -8.59 -19.15 -7.40
C LYS A 3 -8.00 -18.02 -6.52
N ASN A 4 -7.31 -18.39 -5.44
CA ASN A 4 -6.70 -17.42 -4.55
C ASN A 4 -5.48 -16.73 -5.19
N LEU A 5 -4.68 -17.45 -5.98
CA LEU A 5 -3.57 -16.85 -6.71
C LEU A 5 -4.08 -15.90 -7.82
N LEU A 6 -5.17 -16.27 -8.49
CA LEU A 6 -5.82 -15.40 -9.46
C LEU A 6 -6.37 -14.15 -8.79
N LEU A 7 -7.09 -14.31 -7.66
CA LEU A 7 -7.63 -13.17 -6.89
C LEU A 7 -6.52 -12.21 -6.42
N PHE A 8 -5.44 -12.77 -5.85
CA PHE A 8 -4.25 -12.00 -5.47
C PHE A 8 -3.68 -11.20 -6.64
N GLY A 9 -3.42 -11.86 -7.77
CA GLY A 9 -2.81 -11.21 -8.93
C GLY A 9 -3.71 -10.15 -9.55
N VAL A 10 -5.01 -10.42 -9.70
CA VAL A 10 -5.98 -9.45 -10.23
C VAL A 10 -6.07 -8.22 -9.33
N MET A 11 -6.18 -8.41 -8.01
CA MET A 11 -6.24 -7.28 -7.06
C MET A 11 -4.94 -6.47 -7.06
N ALA A 12 -3.80 -7.14 -7.10
CA ALA A 12 -2.51 -6.44 -7.16
C ALA A 12 -2.39 -5.59 -8.44
N LEU A 13 -2.81 -6.11 -9.59
CA LEU A 13 -2.79 -5.38 -10.85
C LEU A 13 -3.77 -4.20 -10.85
N ILE A 14 -4.98 -4.39 -10.33
CA ILE A 14 -5.99 -3.32 -10.25
C ILE A 14 -5.49 -2.18 -9.36
N ILE A 15 -5.03 -2.49 -8.15
CA ILE A 15 -4.56 -1.47 -7.20
C ILE A 15 -3.33 -0.74 -7.75
N PHE A 16 -2.36 -1.46 -8.30
CA PHE A 16 -1.20 -0.87 -8.96
C PHE A 16 -1.62 0.07 -10.10
N GLY A 17 -2.49 -0.39 -10.99
CA GLY A 17 -2.94 0.39 -12.15
C GLY A 17 -3.73 1.63 -11.75
N VAL A 18 -4.63 1.52 -10.78
CA VAL A 18 -5.41 2.67 -10.27
C VAL A 18 -4.50 3.70 -9.62
N ASP A 19 -3.57 3.27 -8.77
CA ASP A 19 -2.65 4.20 -8.09
C ASP A 19 -1.74 4.92 -9.11
N GLN A 20 -1.15 4.19 -10.05
CA GLN A 20 -0.33 4.81 -11.09
C GLN A 20 -1.13 5.75 -11.99
N ALA A 21 -2.37 5.42 -12.33
CA ALA A 21 -3.24 6.31 -13.12
C ALA A 21 -3.56 7.60 -12.36
N LEU A 22 -3.86 7.51 -11.06
CA LEU A 22 -4.07 8.70 -10.23
C LEU A 22 -2.80 9.56 -10.14
N LYS A 23 -1.65 8.96 -9.90
CA LYS A 23 -0.35 9.67 -9.82
C LYS A 23 -0.02 10.40 -11.14
N MET A 24 -0.35 9.78 -12.28
CA MET A 24 -0.15 10.39 -13.59
C MET A 24 -0.88 11.73 -13.72
N LEU A 25 -2.12 11.84 -13.21
CA LEU A 25 -2.87 13.12 -13.23
C LEU A 25 -2.09 14.25 -12.56
N PHE A 26 -1.41 13.95 -11.45
CA PHE A 26 -0.61 14.94 -10.72
C PHE A 26 0.72 15.23 -11.41
N LEU A 27 1.33 14.24 -12.01
CA LEU A 27 2.54 14.44 -12.83
C LEU A 27 2.25 15.31 -14.06
N GLU A 28 1.07 15.19 -14.66
CA GLU A 28 0.60 16.00 -15.78
C GLU A 28 0.15 17.42 -15.36
N GLY A 29 0.19 17.76 -14.08
CA GLY A 29 -0.02 19.12 -13.62
C GLY A 29 -1.35 19.38 -12.92
N PHE A 30 -2.21 18.35 -12.71
CA PHE A 30 -3.43 18.55 -11.95
C PHE A 30 -3.13 19.01 -10.51
N ARG A 31 -3.77 20.11 -10.08
CA ARG A 31 -3.66 20.70 -8.72
C ARG A 31 -5.00 21.27 -8.33
N TRP A 32 -5.29 21.20 -7.03
CA TRP A 32 -6.48 21.83 -6.45
C TRP A 32 -6.17 22.30 -5.03
N GLN A 33 -6.68 23.47 -4.66
CA GLN A 33 -6.53 24.02 -3.31
C GLN A 33 -7.91 24.27 -2.70
N GLY A 34 -8.11 23.82 -1.48
CA GLY A 34 -9.32 24.00 -0.70
C GLY A 34 -9.00 24.35 0.74
N ASP A 35 -10.02 24.67 1.53
CA ASP A 35 -9.88 25.14 2.92
C ASP A 35 -9.51 24.02 3.90
N TYR A 36 -9.82 22.77 3.58
CA TYR A 36 -9.63 21.61 4.46
C TYR A 36 -8.49 20.70 4.02
N PHE A 37 -8.36 20.53 2.72
CA PHE A 37 -7.30 19.74 2.09
C PHE A 37 -6.94 20.34 0.74
N SER A 38 -5.78 19.97 0.25
CA SER A 38 -5.29 20.36 -1.07
C SER A 38 -4.78 19.13 -1.83
N LEU A 39 -4.88 19.19 -3.15
CA LEU A 39 -4.29 18.23 -4.06
C LEU A 39 -3.05 18.87 -4.69
N ILE A 40 -1.89 18.40 -4.26
CA ILE A 40 -0.57 18.94 -4.63
C ILE A 40 0.29 17.86 -5.27
N LEU A 41 1.50 18.16 -5.66
CA LEU A 41 2.50 17.15 -6.02
C LEU A 41 3.69 17.28 -5.09
N THR A 42 4.06 16.17 -4.46
CA THR A 42 5.33 16.08 -3.75
C THR A 42 5.99 14.72 -4.02
N PHE A 43 7.32 14.68 -3.92
CA PHE A 43 8.09 13.45 -4.05
C PHE A 43 8.65 13.06 -2.68
N ASN A 44 8.04 12.03 -2.08
CA ASN A 44 8.42 11.54 -0.75
C ASN A 44 9.65 10.61 -0.86
N LYS A 45 10.78 11.07 -0.38
CA LYS A 45 12.05 10.31 -0.37
C LYS A 45 12.21 9.39 0.84
N GLY A 46 11.30 9.46 1.82
CA GLY A 46 11.25 8.58 2.99
C GLY A 46 10.10 7.58 2.94
N VAL A 47 9.66 7.17 4.11
CA VAL A 47 8.36 6.52 4.34
C VAL A 47 7.43 7.53 5.02
N ALA A 48 6.39 7.08 5.73
CA ALA A 48 5.47 7.97 6.44
C ALA A 48 6.24 9.07 7.22
N PHE A 49 5.79 10.32 7.10
CA PHE A 49 6.43 11.51 7.71
C PHE A 49 7.93 11.67 7.36
N SER A 50 8.33 11.27 6.14
CA SER A 50 9.73 11.30 5.67
C SER A 50 10.72 10.51 6.55
N MET A 51 10.24 9.57 7.36
CA MET A 51 11.11 8.67 8.11
C MET A 51 12.00 7.89 7.15
N PHE A 52 13.22 7.55 7.59
CA PHE A 52 14.23 6.88 6.78
C PHE A 52 14.65 7.64 5.51
N ALA A 53 14.36 8.95 5.41
CA ALA A 53 14.80 9.76 4.27
C ALA A 53 16.34 9.75 4.11
N PHE A 54 17.10 9.45 5.18
CA PHE A 54 18.56 9.29 5.13
C PHE A 54 19.02 8.09 4.27
N LEU A 55 18.15 7.09 4.06
CA LEU A 55 18.43 5.98 3.16
C LEU A 55 18.28 6.37 1.67
N GLN A 56 17.56 7.48 1.40
CA GLN A 56 17.38 8.04 0.06
C GLN A 56 17.17 6.95 -1.02
N GLU A 57 18.11 6.84 -1.95
CA GLU A 57 18.03 5.90 -3.07
C GLU A 57 18.08 4.41 -2.65
N HIS A 58 18.62 4.10 -1.49
CA HIS A 58 18.67 2.71 -1.00
C HIS A 58 17.34 2.20 -0.48
N LEU A 59 16.41 3.10 -0.12
CA LEU A 59 15.10 2.73 0.43
C LEU A 59 14.29 1.82 -0.52
N LYS A 60 14.40 2.04 -1.83
CA LYS A 60 13.75 1.18 -2.84
C LYS A 60 14.22 -0.28 -2.77
N TYR A 61 15.50 -0.51 -2.51
CA TYR A 61 16.06 -1.87 -2.39
C TYR A 61 15.64 -2.54 -1.08
N VAL A 62 15.61 -1.77 0.01
CA VAL A 62 15.09 -2.25 1.31
C VAL A 62 13.64 -2.67 1.18
N GLN A 63 12.81 -1.86 0.52
CA GLN A 63 11.40 -2.20 0.29
C GLN A 63 11.23 -3.42 -0.61
N LEU A 64 12.01 -3.54 -1.68
CA LEU A 64 11.99 -4.76 -2.51
C LEU A 64 12.39 -6.00 -1.71
N ALA A 65 13.41 -5.89 -0.86
CA ALA A 65 13.83 -7.00 0.00
C ALA A 65 12.72 -7.40 0.98
N LEU A 66 12.00 -6.41 1.56
CA LEU A 66 10.86 -6.66 2.44
C LEU A 66 9.70 -7.32 1.68
N ILE A 67 9.33 -6.81 0.51
CA ILE A 67 8.28 -7.41 -0.33
C ILE A 67 8.66 -8.84 -0.72
N GLY A 68 9.91 -9.07 -1.12
CA GLY A 68 10.43 -10.40 -1.43
C GLY A 68 10.39 -11.34 -0.24
N GLY A 69 10.84 -10.87 0.94
CA GLY A 69 10.81 -11.64 2.17
C GLY A 69 9.38 -12.04 2.59
N VAL A 70 8.44 -11.10 2.51
CA VAL A 70 7.02 -11.39 2.75
C VAL A 70 6.49 -12.37 1.71
N GLY A 71 6.85 -12.24 0.43
CA GLY A 71 6.49 -13.17 -0.62
C GLY A 71 6.97 -14.60 -0.34
N ILE A 72 8.22 -14.74 0.09
CA ILE A 72 8.80 -16.04 0.49
C ILE A 72 8.04 -16.60 1.70
N TYR A 73 7.80 -15.80 2.73
CA TYR A 73 7.01 -16.22 3.90
C TYR A 73 5.63 -16.74 3.49
N LEU A 74 4.91 -16.03 2.64
CA LEU A 74 3.58 -16.42 2.16
C LEU A 74 3.60 -17.67 1.28
N ALA A 75 4.71 -17.97 0.62
CA ALA A 75 4.89 -19.21 -0.14
C ALA A 75 4.98 -20.43 0.79
N TYR A 76 5.51 -20.26 2.01
CA TYR A 76 5.51 -21.29 3.06
C TYR A 76 4.18 -21.33 3.81
N GLU A 77 3.62 -20.19 4.19
CA GLU A 77 2.37 -20.04 4.94
C GLU A 77 1.13 -20.08 4.01
N LYS A 78 0.97 -21.19 3.29
CA LYS A 78 -0.09 -21.37 2.27
C LYS A 78 -1.51 -21.16 2.82
N LEU A 79 -1.75 -21.52 4.09
CA LEU A 79 -3.07 -21.35 4.70
C LEU A 79 -3.38 -19.88 4.93
N PHE A 80 -2.42 -19.11 5.47
CA PHE A 80 -2.54 -17.68 5.67
C PHE A 80 -2.77 -16.97 4.33
N PHE A 81 -1.97 -17.28 3.32
CA PHE A 81 -2.16 -16.74 1.97
C PHE A 81 -3.57 -17.04 1.43
N LYS A 82 -4.05 -18.29 1.55
CA LYS A 82 -5.37 -18.69 1.07
C LYS A 82 -6.51 -17.90 1.74
N GLN A 83 -6.39 -17.62 3.03
CA GLN A 83 -7.39 -16.90 3.80
C GLN A 83 -7.42 -15.39 3.50
N HIS A 84 -6.27 -14.81 3.14
CA HIS A 84 -6.09 -13.37 3.00
C HIS A 84 -5.68 -12.91 1.59
N ALA A 85 -5.83 -13.75 0.56
CA ALA A 85 -5.33 -13.50 -0.79
C ALA A 85 -5.77 -12.15 -1.37
N LEU A 86 -7.02 -11.72 -1.14
CA LEU A 86 -7.53 -10.42 -1.56
C LEU A 86 -6.77 -9.28 -0.90
N ALA A 87 -6.68 -9.29 0.42
CA ALA A 87 -6.02 -8.23 1.19
C ALA A 87 -4.51 -8.16 0.91
N ILE A 88 -3.86 -9.32 0.77
CA ILE A 88 -2.45 -9.42 0.38
C ILE A 88 -2.24 -8.88 -1.04
N GLY A 89 -3.17 -9.14 -1.97
CA GLY A 89 -3.14 -8.57 -3.31
C GLY A 89 -3.22 -7.05 -3.32
N ILE A 90 -4.13 -6.47 -2.51
CA ILE A 90 -4.25 -5.03 -2.32
C ILE A 90 -2.92 -4.43 -1.82
N ILE A 91 -2.36 -5.00 -0.74
CA ILE A 91 -1.11 -4.52 -0.16
C ILE A 91 0.06 -4.65 -1.16
N ALA A 92 0.15 -5.78 -1.85
CA ALA A 92 1.23 -6.02 -2.80
C ALA A 92 1.18 -5.04 -3.99
N GLY A 93 -0.01 -4.81 -4.57
CA GLY A 93 -0.18 -3.85 -5.65
C GLY A 93 0.20 -2.43 -5.25
N ALA A 94 -0.26 -1.99 -4.08
CA ALA A 94 0.05 -0.67 -3.52
C ALA A 94 1.54 -0.51 -3.19
N ALA A 95 2.14 -1.50 -2.53
CA ALA A 95 3.56 -1.47 -2.20
C ALA A 95 4.46 -1.46 -3.45
N LEU A 96 4.12 -2.28 -4.46
CA LEU A 96 4.85 -2.29 -5.73
C LEU A 96 4.69 -0.97 -6.48
N SER A 97 3.54 -0.32 -6.42
CA SER A 97 3.32 0.99 -7.03
C SER A 97 4.24 2.06 -6.39
N ASN A 98 4.29 2.13 -5.06
CA ASN A 98 5.19 3.05 -4.35
C ASN A 98 6.69 2.73 -4.60
N VAL A 99 7.04 1.48 -4.78
CA VAL A 99 8.42 1.10 -5.16
C VAL A 99 8.72 1.51 -6.60
N CYS A 100 7.77 1.33 -7.52
CA CYS A 100 7.90 1.76 -8.92
C CYS A 100 8.23 3.27 -8.99
N ASP A 101 7.50 4.12 -8.26
CA ASP A 101 7.77 5.56 -8.21
C ASP A 101 9.19 5.86 -7.76
N ARG A 102 9.71 5.15 -6.76
CA ARG A 102 11.09 5.36 -6.29
C ARG A 102 12.15 5.02 -7.34
N PHE A 103 11.86 4.06 -8.22
CA PHE A 103 12.76 3.75 -9.32
C PHE A 103 12.66 4.79 -10.44
N VAL A 104 11.46 5.27 -10.74
CA VAL A 104 11.20 6.17 -11.88
C VAL A 104 11.46 7.63 -11.53
N HIS A 105 11.02 8.06 -10.33
CA HIS A 105 10.98 9.47 -9.91
C HIS A 105 11.93 9.80 -8.77
N GLY A 106 12.63 8.82 -8.20
CA GLY A 106 13.53 9.01 -7.05
C GLY A 106 12.80 9.24 -5.71
N GLY A 107 11.48 9.14 -5.68
CA GLY A 107 10.61 9.29 -4.52
C GLY A 107 9.19 8.87 -4.84
N VAL A 108 8.39 8.58 -3.82
CA VAL A 108 6.97 8.26 -4.03
C VAL A 108 6.22 9.51 -4.42
N VAL A 109 5.34 9.39 -5.40
CA VAL A 109 4.43 10.46 -5.84
C VAL A 109 3.27 10.54 -4.86
N ASP A 110 3.29 11.57 -3.99
CA ASP A 110 2.26 11.87 -3.00
C ASP A 110 1.51 13.13 -3.41
N TYR A 111 0.20 13.18 -3.13
CA TYR A 111 -0.62 14.27 -3.66
C TYR A 111 -1.76 14.72 -2.77
N PHE A 112 -2.22 13.97 -1.78
CA PHE A 112 -3.31 14.36 -0.88
C PHE A 112 -2.72 14.98 0.39
N PHE A 113 -2.98 16.27 0.61
CA PHE A 113 -2.50 17.05 1.75
C PHE A 113 -3.69 17.54 2.59
N TRP A 114 -3.85 16.95 3.78
CA TRP A 114 -4.80 17.42 4.79
C TRP A 114 -4.16 18.51 5.64
N HIS A 115 -4.84 19.65 5.81
CA HIS A 115 -4.31 20.78 6.58
C HIS A 115 -5.37 21.51 7.42
N TYR A 116 -6.53 20.91 7.66
CA TYR A 116 -7.54 21.48 8.54
C TYR A 116 -7.29 21.09 9.99
N GLY A 117 -7.07 22.11 10.86
CA GLY A 117 -6.81 21.90 12.29
C GLY A 117 -5.38 21.45 12.62
N PHE A 118 -4.79 20.63 11.76
CA PHE A 118 -3.39 20.19 11.81
C PHE A 118 -2.92 19.79 10.42
N GLU A 119 -1.63 19.89 10.18
CA GLU A 119 -1.03 19.41 8.94
C GLU A 119 -0.69 17.92 9.05
N PHE A 120 -1.24 17.11 8.15
CA PHE A 120 -0.89 15.70 8.01
C PHE A 120 0.16 15.52 6.92
N ALA A 121 0.93 14.44 6.99
CA ALA A 121 1.85 14.09 5.91
C ALA A 121 1.08 13.91 4.59
N VAL A 122 1.65 14.41 3.50
CA VAL A 122 1.07 14.17 2.17
C VAL A 122 1.14 12.69 1.87
N PHE A 123 0.08 12.12 1.33
CA PHE A 123 -0.05 10.69 1.01
C PHE A 123 -0.75 10.47 -0.32
N ASN A 124 -0.82 9.21 -0.75
CA ASN A 124 -1.40 8.79 -2.00
C ASN A 124 -2.44 7.66 -1.82
N PHE A 125 -3.03 7.20 -2.91
CA PHE A 125 -4.00 6.10 -2.89
C PHE A 125 -3.38 4.77 -2.42
N ALA A 126 -2.13 4.47 -2.80
CA ALA A 126 -1.47 3.24 -2.36
C ALA A 126 -1.31 3.18 -0.83
N ASP A 127 -1.03 4.30 -0.16
CA ASP A 127 -0.92 4.35 1.30
C ASP A 127 -2.26 3.99 1.98
N VAL A 128 -3.36 4.52 1.45
CA VAL A 128 -4.72 4.17 1.90
C VAL A 128 -5.02 2.70 1.64
N ALA A 129 -4.68 2.19 0.47
CA ALA A 129 -4.89 0.79 0.10
C ALA A 129 -4.10 -0.18 0.99
N ILE A 130 -2.85 0.14 1.34
CA ILE A 130 -2.06 -0.65 2.31
C ILE A 130 -2.78 -0.71 3.65
N ASN A 131 -3.23 0.43 4.19
CA ASN A 131 -3.95 0.48 5.46
C ASN A 131 -5.25 -0.34 5.42
N ILE A 132 -6.03 -0.22 4.35
CA ILE A 132 -7.24 -1.03 4.14
C ILE A 132 -6.90 -2.52 4.12
N GLY A 133 -5.87 -2.93 3.38
CA GLY A 133 -5.43 -4.32 3.32
C GLY A 133 -5.03 -4.88 4.69
N VAL A 134 -4.30 -4.10 5.49
CA VAL A 134 -3.93 -4.47 6.87
C VAL A 134 -5.17 -4.64 7.74
N VAL A 135 -6.12 -3.68 7.70
CA VAL A 135 -7.37 -3.76 8.46
C VAL A 135 -8.18 -5.00 8.07
N LEU A 136 -8.25 -5.34 6.78
CA LEU A 136 -8.95 -6.54 6.30
C LEU A 136 -8.32 -7.83 6.85
N ILE A 137 -6.98 -7.93 6.91
CA ILE A 137 -6.28 -9.08 7.49
C ILE A 137 -6.60 -9.20 8.98
N LEU A 138 -6.47 -8.09 9.73
CA LEU A 138 -6.73 -8.07 11.17
C LEU A 138 -8.18 -8.45 11.48
N TRP A 139 -9.13 -7.91 10.76
CA TRP A 139 -10.55 -8.24 10.90
C TRP A 139 -10.85 -9.72 10.64
N ALA A 140 -10.37 -10.23 9.49
CA ALA A 140 -10.59 -11.64 9.14
C ALA A 140 -9.97 -12.58 10.19
N SER A 141 -8.77 -12.27 10.68
CA SER A 141 -8.10 -13.03 11.73
C SER A 141 -8.87 -12.99 13.05
N TRP A 142 -9.39 -11.83 13.44
CA TRP A 142 -10.21 -11.68 14.65
C TRP A 142 -11.51 -12.50 14.59
N ILE A 143 -12.22 -12.46 13.44
CA ILE A 143 -13.45 -13.26 13.25
C ILE A 143 -13.14 -14.76 13.34
N SER A 144 -12.05 -15.20 12.73
CA SER A 144 -11.64 -16.62 12.75
C SER A 144 -11.33 -17.09 14.17
N SER A 145 -10.61 -16.29 14.95
CA SER A 145 -10.27 -16.56 16.35
C SER A 145 -11.52 -16.67 17.23
N LYS A 146 -12.50 -15.77 17.04
CA LYS A 146 -13.75 -15.79 17.79
C LYS A 146 -14.61 -17.04 17.50
N LYS A 147 -14.62 -17.50 16.26
CA LYS A 147 -15.32 -18.73 15.88
C LYS A 147 -14.72 -19.97 16.53
N GLN A 148 -13.40 -20.03 16.62
CA GLN A 148 -12.68 -21.13 17.24
C GLN A 148 -12.93 -21.22 18.74
N ASN A 149 -12.93 -20.09 19.45
CA ASN A 149 -13.23 -20.03 20.88
C ASN A 149 -14.66 -20.49 21.22
N ASN A 150 -15.64 -20.13 20.38
CA ASN A 150 -17.03 -20.53 20.58
C ASN A 150 -17.32 -22.01 20.28
N GLN A 151 -16.38 -22.75 19.67
CA GLN A 151 -16.50 -24.18 19.41
C GLN A 151 -15.88 -25.05 20.53
N ILE A 152 -15.12 -24.42 21.42
CA ILE A 152 -14.40 -25.08 22.53
C ILE A 152 -15.16 -24.89 23.87
N SER A 153 -16.07 -23.92 23.93
CA SER A 153 -16.97 -23.68 25.07
C SER A 153 -18.29 -24.42 24.91
#